data_42df28084905be26c8bccc64d3fc0501
#
_entry.id   42df28084905be26c8bccc64d3fc0501
#
_cell.length_a   1.000
_cell.length_b   1.000
_cell.length_c   1.000
_cell.angle_alpha   90.00
_cell.angle_beta   90.00
_cell.angle_gamma   90.00
#
_symmetry.space_group_name_H-M   'P 1'
#
loop_
_entity.id
_entity.type
_entity.pdbx_description
1 polymer ?
#
loop_
_entity_poly.entity_id
_entity_poly.type
_entity_poly.pdbx_seq_one_letter_code
_entity_poly.pdbx_strand_id
1 'polypeptide(L)'
;METLLVVEDDPGIQKQLKWSFSDYEVIIAGDRKEAITALRRYEPKVVTLDLGLPPDEANASEGLATLKEMLELNPKLKVIVITGNEDKENALSAIAMGAHDFYQKPIDDDTMSVIIARAFWVANIELENETLKGASLDNNGFLGNSPQVQKVCRMVERIAPTEVTTLLLGESGTGKEVLARAIHQQSPRKDKPFIAINCASIPENLLESELFGFEKGAFTGAHKTTEGKIECANGGTLFLDEIGDMPYPLQAKILRFLQEKVVERVGGRKEIAVDVKIVCATHQNLQNMVEQKEFREDLFYRISEITINIPPLRDRGEDVVLLARAFLQNYNKQMQRNINNFSDDAITALSNHRWPGNIRELQNKVKSAVIMADNKQITADDLALPIGDEEQVKLALNLRHVREAAEKQAINKALALSNGNISNTAGLLGVTRPTLYSLLDKYGLKTD
;
A
#
# COMPACT_ATOMS: atom_id res chain seq x y z
N MET A 1 12.42 -15.58 -9.66
CA MET A 1 12.72 -17.01 -9.47
C MET A 1 12.57 -17.26 -8.00
N GLU A 2 11.86 -18.31 -7.56
CA GLU A 2 11.71 -18.61 -6.14
C GLU A 2 12.97 -19.28 -5.61
N THR A 3 13.37 -18.93 -4.37
CA THR A 3 14.59 -19.44 -3.75
C THR A 3 14.32 -20.72 -2.95
N LEU A 4 14.99 -21.80 -3.28
CA LEU A 4 14.96 -23.11 -2.59
C LEU A 4 16.28 -23.31 -1.86
N LEU A 5 16.24 -23.55 -0.55
CA LEU A 5 17.43 -23.95 0.22
C LEU A 5 17.48 -25.48 0.29
N VAL A 6 18.60 -26.05 -0.11
CA VAL A 6 18.88 -27.48 -0.02
C VAL A 6 19.97 -27.69 1.03
N VAL A 7 19.64 -28.44 2.09
CA VAL A 7 20.58 -28.78 3.17
C VAL A 7 20.87 -30.27 3.07
N GLU A 8 22.07 -30.61 2.58
CA GLU A 8 22.54 -31.96 2.29
C GLU A 8 24.06 -31.97 2.39
N ASP A 9 24.67 -32.94 3.03
CA ASP A 9 26.12 -33.05 3.22
C ASP A 9 26.83 -33.79 2.08
N ASP A 10 26.12 -34.69 1.36
CA ASP A 10 26.71 -35.41 0.22
C ASP A 10 26.82 -34.55 -1.03
N PRO A 11 28.07 -34.27 -1.52
CA PRO A 11 28.29 -33.45 -2.72
C PRO A 11 27.67 -34.02 -4.01
N GLY A 12 27.44 -35.35 -4.06
CA GLY A 12 26.81 -36.01 -5.20
C GLY A 12 25.31 -35.67 -5.27
N ILE A 13 24.63 -35.80 -4.12
CA ILE A 13 23.21 -35.48 -3.98
C ILE A 13 22.98 -33.96 -4.15
N GLN A 14 23.84 -33.13 -3.58
CA GLN A 14 23.80 -31.67 -3.80
C GLN A 14 23.80 -31.29 -5.28
N LYS A 15 24.68 -31.91 -6.09
CA LYS A 15 24.75 -31.66 -7.53
C LYS A 15 23.52 -32.16 -8.25
N GLN A 16 23.01 -33.34 -7.89
CA GLN A 16 21.78 -33.89 -8.44
C GLN A 16 20.61 -32.93 -8.19
N LEU A 17 20.34 -32.57 -6.94
CA LEU A 17 19.24 -31.69 -6.57
C LEU A 17 19.35 -30.31 -7.20
N LYS A 18 20.55 -29.76 -7.32
CA LYS A 18 20.77 -28.48 -8.01
C LYS A 18 20.43 -28.54 -9.50
N TRP A 19 20.65 -29.68 -10.14
CA TRP A 19 20.33 -29.89 -11.57
C TRP A 19 18.85 -30.15 -11.77
N SER A 20 18.26 -30.98 -10.91
CA SER A 20 16.84 -31.38 -10.98
C SER A 20 15.88 -30.20 -10.72
N PHE A 21 16.31 -29.22 -9.90
CA PHE A 21 15.46 -28.08 -9.53
C PHE A 21 15.93 -26.77 -10.20
N SER A 22 16.32 -26.83 -11.48
CA SER A 22 16.81 -25.66 -12.25
C SER A 22 15.76 -24.54 -12.43
N ASP A 23 14.49 -24.82 -12.20
CA ASP A 23 13.40 -23.83 -12.21
C ASP A 23 13.39 -22.92 -10.97
N TYR A 24 14.18 -23.24 -9.95
CA TYR A 24 14.34 -22.48 -8.72
C TYR A 24 15.77 -21.91 -8.61
N GLU A 25 15.92 -20.86 -7.82
CA GLU A 25 17.24 -20.41 -7.36
C GLU A 25 17.71 -21.30 -6.21
N VAL A 26 18.49 -22.35 -6.52
CA VAL A 26 18.90 -23.34 -5.52
C VAL A 26 20.14 -22.85 -4.78
N ILE A 27 19.99 -22.68 -3.46
CA ILE A 27 21.06 -22.41 -2.51
C ILE A 27 21.39 -23.72 -1.79
N ILE A 28 22.68 -24.04 -1.67
CA ILE A 28 23.14 -25.27 -1.03
C ILE A 28 23.83 -24.95 0.30
N ALA A 29 23.59 -25.77 1.31
CA ALA A 29 24.28 -25.78 2.59
C ALA A 29 24.66 -27.22 2.97
N GLY A 30 25.88 -27.44 3.45
CA GLY A 30 26.40 -28.76 3.79
C GLY A 30 26.29 -29.11 5.27
N ASP A 31 25.99 -28.14 6.12
CA ASP A 31 25.87 -28.31 7.57
C ASP A 31 24.86 -27.34 8.18
N ARG A 32 24.59 -27.52 9.47
CA ARG A 32 23.67 -26.65 10.23
C ARG A 32 24.06 -25.18 10.19
N LYS A 33 25.34 -24.84 10.31
CA LYS A 33 25.82 -23.48 10.40
C LYS A 33 25.63 -22.74 9.06
N GLU A 34 25.96 -23.43 7.98
CA GLU A 34 25.75 -22.91 6.62
C GLU A 34 24.26 -22.74 6.34
N ALA A 35 23.44 -23.73 6.72
CA ALA A 35 22.00 -23.72 6.55
C ALA A 35 21.35 -22.52 7.26
N ILE A 36 21.68 -22.25 8.52
CA ILE A 36 21.18 -21.08 9.26
C ILE A 36 21.69 -19.76 8.67
N THR A 37 22.92 -19.73 8.21
CA THR A 37 23.49 -18.55 7.54
C THR A 37 22.77 -18.26 6.23
N ALA A 38 22.51 -19.29 5.42
CA ALA A 38 21.76 -19.18 4.17
C ALA A 38 20.30 -18.77 4.43
N LEU A 39 19.65 -19.34 5.43
CA LEU A 39 18.29 -18.97 5.83
C LEU A 39 18.16 -17.47 6.13
N ARG A 40 19.10 -16.91 6.92
CA ARG A 40 19.12 -15.49 7.27
C ARG A 40 19.45 -14.56 6.11
N ARG A 41 20.26 -15.04 5.16
CA ARG A 41 20.77 -14.22 4.03
C ARG A 41 19.77 -14.17 2.85
N TYR A 42 19.17 -15.31 2.54
CA TYR A 42 18.37 -15.48 1.32
C TYR A 42 16.85 -15.58 1.59
N GLU A 43 16.45 -15.73 2.85
CA GLU A 43 15.07 -15.81 3.31
C GLU A 43 14.18 -16.76 2.45
N PRO A 44 14.65 -18.03 2.20
CA PRO A 44 13.90 -18.98 1.37
C PRO A 44 12.54 -19.30 2.01
N LYS A 45 11.52 -19.57 1.19
CA LYS A 45 10.20 -20.02 1.65
C LYS A 45 10.13 -21.52 1.85
N VAL A 46 10.93 -22.28 1.11
CA VAL A 46 10.97 -23.74 1.14
C VAL A 46 12.41 -24.21 1.34
N VAL A 47 12.55 -25.23 2.19
CA VAL A 47 13.83 -25.87 2.50
C VAL A 47 13.67 -27.38 2.35
N THR A 48 14.62 -28.05 1.71
CA THR A 48 14.81 -29.49 1.84
C THR A 48 15.93 -29.74 2.83
N LEU A 49 15.71 -30.61 3.82
CA LEU A 49 16.64 -30.83 4.93
C LEU A 49 16.92 -32.33 5.09
N ASP A 50 18.16 -32.73 4.88
CA ASP A 50 18.61 -34.07 5.30
C ASP A 50 18.77 -34.14 6.83
N LEU A 51 18.37 -35.25 7.42
CA LEU A 51 18.53 -35.47 8.85
C LEU A 51 19.94 -35.94 9.21
N GLY A 52 20.66 -36.63 8.32
CA GLY A 52 22.03 -37.10 8.53
C GLY A 52 23.07 -36.05 8.30
N LEU A 53 23.11 -34.99 9.11
CA LEU A 53 24.08 -33.90 8.95
C LEU A 53 25.30 -34.07 9.87
N PRO A 54 26.50 -33.59 9.42
CA PRO A 54 27.68 -33.51 10.27
C PRO A 54 27.45 -32.71 11.56
N PRO A 55 28.03 -33.05 12.72
CA PRO A 55 29.02 -34.14 12.95
C PRO A 55 28.43 -35.53 13.24
N ASP A 56 27.12 -35.70 13.19
CA ASP A 56 26.43 -36.94 13.58
C ASP A 56 25.62 -37.53 12.40
N GLU A 57 26.33 -37.86 11.32
CA GLU A 57 25.74 -38.35 10.05
C GLU A 57 24.96 -39.68 10.20
N ALA A 58 25.30 -40.47 11.20
CA ALA A 58 24.63 -41.77 11.48
C ALA A 58 23.30 -41.65 12.22
N ASN A 59 23.02 -40.46 12.81
CA ASN A 59 21.81 -40.23 13.59
C ASN A 59 21.12 -38.93 13.10
N ALA A 60 19.84 -38.80 13.44
CA ALA A 60 19.04 -37.63 13.04
C ALA A 60 19.18 -36.41 13.99
N SER A 61 20.10 -36.45 14.97
CA SER A 61 20.19 -35.46 16.05
C SER A 61 20.47 -34.05 15.55
N GLU A 62 21.42 -33.89 14.65
CA GLU A 62 21.80 -32.58 14.07
C GLU A 62 20.75 -32.05 13.08
N GLY A 63 20.16 -32.94 12.26
CA GLY A 63 19.08 -32.57 11.37
C GLY A 63 17.83 -32.08 12.12
N LEU A 64 17.42 -32.78 13.18
CA LEU A 64 16.29 -32.34 14.02
C LEU A 64 16.59 -31.06 14.80
N ALA A 65 17.85 -30.86 15.23
CA ALA A 65 18.25 -29.62 15.87
C ALA A 65 18.26 -28.45 14.87
N THR A 66 18.67 -28.70 13.62
CA THR A 66 18.62 -27.74 12.51
C THR A 66 17.18 -27.35 12.18
N LEU A 67 16.28 -28.33 12.06
CA LEU A 67 14.84 -28.11 11.86
C LEU A 67 14.25 -27.19 12.93
N LYS A 68 14.54 -27.51 14.21
CA LYS A 68 14.04 -26.72 15.33
C LYS A 68 14.49 -25.26 15.26
N GLU A 69 15.79 -25.04 15.05
CA GLU A 69 16.35 -23.68 14.96
C GLU A 69 15.80 -22.91 13.75
N MET A 70 15.61 -23.56 12.60
CA MET A 70 14.99 -22.96 11.43
C MET A 70 13.57 -22.52 11.69
N LEU A 71 12.75 -23.35 12.34
CA LEU A 71 11.36 -23.04 12.67
C LEU A 71 11.22 -21.99 13.78
N GLU A 72 12.19 -21.92 14.71
CA GLU A 72 12.28 -20.85 15.71
C GLU A 72 12.59 -19.49 15.04
N LEU A 73 13.45 -19.47 14.01
CA LEU A 73 13.79 -18.26 13.25
C LEU A 73 12.67 -17.85 12.29
N ASN A 74 12.02 -18.81 11.64
CA ASN A 74 10.91 -18.56 10.73
C ASN A 74 9.84 -19.65 10.88
N PRO A 75 8.79 -19.43 11.72
CA PRO A 75 7.74 -20.41 11.95
C PRO A 75 6.89 -20.76 10.70
N LYS A 76 7.01 -19.98 9.62
CA LYS A 76 6.25 -20.17 8.37
C LYS A 76 7.02 -20.93 7.31
N LEU A 77 8.27 -21.23 7.58
CA LEU A 77 9.16 -21.95 6.69
C LEU A 77 8.58 -23.34 6.36
N LYS A 78 8.54 -23.68 5.08
CA LYS A 78 8.14 -25.04 4.66
C LYS A 78 9.36 -25.90 4.56
N VAL A 79 9.61 -26.70 5.61
CA VAL A 79 10.74 -27.63 5.64
C VAL A 79 10.26 -29.01 5.23
N ILE A 80 10.83 -29.55 4.15
CA ILE A 80 10.65 -30.91 3.69
C ILE A 80 11.86 -31.73 4.17
N VAL A 81 11.61 -32.66 5.07
CA VAL A 81 12.69 -33.48 5.64
C VAL A 81 12.97 -34.68 4.75
N ILE A 82 14.26 -34.92 4.46
CA ILE A 82 14.70 -36.11 3.72
C ILE A 82 15.28 -37.13 4.70
N THR A 83 14.85 -38.38 4.64
CA THR A 83 15.27 -39.42 5.60
C THR A 83 15.69 -40.72 4.91
N GLY A 84 16.52 -41.52 5.54
CA GLY A 84 16.84 -42.87 5.09
C GLY A 84 15.69 -43.88 5.28
N ASN A 85 15.86 -45.09 4.73
CA ASN A 85 14.80 -46.09 4.65
C ASN A 85 14.38 -46.70 6.00
N GLU A 86 15.20 -46.58 7.06
CA GLU A 86 14.98 -47.19 8.38
C GLU A 86 14.48 -46.19 9.44
N ASP A 87 14.34 -44.88 9.11
CA ASP A 87 14.16 -43.78 10.06
C ASP A 87 12.72 -43.28 10.18
N LYS A 88 11.71 -44.15 10.15
CA LYS A 88 10.29 -43.74 10.29
C LYS A 88 10.00 -42.97 11.58
N GLU A 89 10.65 -43.31 12.69
CA GLU A 89 10.46 -42.61 13.96
C GLU A 89 11.00 -41.19 13.93
N ASN A 90 12.13 -40.95 13.24
CA ASN A 90 12.72 -39.64 13.06
C ASN A 90 11.87 -38.75 12.13
N ALA A 91 11.27 -39.33 11.06
CA ALA A 91 10.33 -38.63 10.20
C ALA A 91 9.08 -38.16 10.96
N LEU A 92 8.49 -39.03 11.78
CA LEU A 92 7.34 -38.66 12.63
C LEU A 92 7.69 -37.60 13.67
N SER A 93 8.91 -37.68 14.24
CA SER A 93 9.42 -36.66 15.17
C SER A 93 9.59 -35.30 14.47
N ALA A 94 10.10 -35.29 13.25
CA ALA A 94 10.24 -34.04 12.46
C ALA A 94 8.88 -33.40 12.16
N ILE A 95 7.88 -34.18 11.76
CA ILE A 95 6.50 -33.70 11.57
C ILE A 95 5.91 -33.15 12.86
N ALA A 96 6.10 -33.84 13.99
CA ALA A 96 5.63 -33.36 15.29
C ALA A 96 6.31 -32.07 15.73
N MET A 97 7.54 -31.80 15.28
CA MET A 97 8.28 -30.56 15.49
C MET A 97 7.86 -29.41 14.55
N GLY A 98 7.04 -29.70 13.53
CA GLY A 98 6.52 -28.69 12.61
C GLY A 98 7.09 -28.74 11.19
N ALA A 99 7.79 -29.81 10.79
CA ALA A 99 8.16 -30.02 9.40
C ALA A 99 6.90 -30.07 8.52
N HIS A 100 6.98 -29.49 7.33
CA HIS A 100 5.85 -29.41 6.39
C HIS A 100 5.52 -30.77 5.78
N ASP A 101 6.56 -31.53 5.42
CA ASP A 101 6.44 -32.85 4.82
C ASP A 101 7.75 -33.63 5.06
N PHE A 102 7.75 -34.90 4.72
CA PHE A 102 8.97 -35.72 4.69
C PHE A 102 9.03 -36.54 3.41
N TYR A 103 10.25 -36.86 2.99
CA TYR A 103 10.54 -37.70 1.83
C TYR A 103 11.57 -38.75 2.17
N GLN A 104 11.41 -39.99 1.66
CA GLN A 104 12.28 -41.11 1.95
C GLN A 104 13.28 -41.35 0.81
N LYS A 105 14.58 -41.45 1.13
CA LYS A 105 15.61 -41.83 0.14
C LYS A 105 15.35 -43.27 -0.36
N PRO A 106 15.56 -43.61 -1.67
CA PRO A 106 16.23 -42.77 -2.69
C PRO A 106 15.35 -41.69 -3.26
N ILE A 107 15.96 -40.57 -3.64
CA ILE A 107 15.26 -39.38 -4.16
C ILE A 107 14.85 -39.64 -5.63
N ASP A 108 13.53 -39.58 -5.86
CA ASP A 108 12.95 -39.53 -7.19
C ASP A 108 12.62 -38.08 -7.56
N ASP A 109 13.28 -37.59 -8.59
CA ASP A 109 13.25 -36.17 -8.96
C ASP A 109 11.84 -35.69 -9.33
N ASP A 110 11.04 -36.53 -10.01
CA ASP A 110 9.68 -36.17 -10.42
C ASP A 110 8.76 -36.02 -9.19
N THR A 111 8.80 -36.97 -8.28
CA THR A 111 8.01 -36.93 -7.05
C THR A 111 8.42 -35.76 -6.15
N MET A 112 9.72 -35.54 -6.01
CA MET A 112 10.25 -34.45 -5.17
C MET A 112 9.88 -33.09 -5.74
N SER A 113 9.90 -32.91 -7.05
CA SER A 113 9.46 -31.69 -7.75
C SER A 113 8.01 -31.34 -7.41
N VAL A 114 7.12 -32.32 -7.39
CA VAL A 114 5.70 -32.13 -7.04
C VAL A 114 5.55 -31.70 -5.57
N ILE A 115 6.32 -32.30 -4.65
CA ILE A 115 6.29 -31.94 -3.22
C ILE A 115 6.80 -30.51 -3.00
N ILE A 116 7.91 -30.14 -3.63
CA ILE A 116 8.48 -28.79 -3.57
C ILE A 116 7.50 -27.76 -4.15
N ALA A 117 6.95 -28.00 -5.33
CA ALA A 117 5.96 -27.11 -5.96
C ALA A 117 4.72 -26.93 -5.05
N ARG A 118 4.23 -28.01 -4.41
CA ARG A 118 3.14 -27.95 -3.44
C ARG A 118 3.53 -27.11 -2.20
N ALA A 119 4.76 -27.27 -1.69
CA ALA A 119 5.23 -26.50 -0.54
C ALA A 119 5.30 -25.00 -0.85
N PHE A 120 5.80 -24.62 -2.03
CA PHE A 120 5.77 -23.22 -2.50
C PHE A 120 4.34 -22.69 -2.66
N TRP A 121 3.45 -23.50 -3.24
CA TRP A 121 2.05 -23.09 -3.39
C TRP A 121 1.38 -22.84 -2.03
N VAL A 122 1.61 -23.71 -1.01
CA VAL A 122 1.10 -23.52 0.34
C VAL A 122 1.70 -22.28 0.99
N ALA A 123 3.03 -22.07 0.87
CA ALA A 123 3.71 -20.90 1.41
C ALA A 123 3.15 -19.59 0.80
N ASN A 124 2.89 -19.59 -0.50
CA ASN A 124 2.31 -18.42 -1.19
C ASN A 124 0.87 -18.17 -0.77
N ILE A 125 0.03 -19.21 -0.65
CA ILE A 125 -1.35 -19.07 -0.14
C ILE A 125 -1.37 -18.55 1.30
N GLU A 126 -0.49 -19.05 2.18
CA GLU A 126 -0.43 -18.55 3.55
C GLU A 126 0.00 -17.09 3.60
N LEU A 127 0.97 -16.69 2.77
CA LEU A 127 1.38 -15.29 2.64
C LEU A 127 0.22 -14.41 2.09
N GLU A 128 -0.51 -14.90 1.08
CA GLU A 128 -1.72 -14.23 0.58
C GLU A 128 -2.82 -14.13 1.65
N ASN A 129 -3.07 -15.21 2.39
CA ASN A 129 -4.05 -15.20 3.49
C ASN A 129 -3.67 -14.25 4.62
N GLU A 130 -2.39 -14.08 4.91
CA GLU A 130 -1.94 -13.11 5.92
C GLU A 130 -2.01 -11.67 5.42
N THR A 131 -1.62 -11.41 4.18
CA THR A 131 -1.86 -10.12 3.54
C THR A 131 -3.34 -9.79 3.50
N LEU A 132 -4.21 -10.78 3.28
CA LEU A 132 -5.66 -10.61 3.29
C LEU A 132 -6.24 -10.54 4.72
N LYS A 133 -5.67 -11.22 5.70
CA LYS A 133 -6.06 -11.11 7.13
C LYS A 133 -5.55 -9.82 7.76
N GLY A 134 -4.35 -9.35 7.41
CA GLY A 134 -3.87 -8.01 7.74
C GLY A 134 -4.64 -6.92 6.99
N ALA A 135 -5.24 -7.28 5.86
CA ALA A 135 -6.12 -6.47 5.04
C ALA A 135 -7.61 -6.67 5.35
N SER A 136 -7.97 -7.35 6.46
CA SER A 136 -9.36 -7.40 6.85
C SER A 136 -9.87 -5.98 7.07
N LEU A 137 -10.84 -5.59 6.26
CA LEU A 137 -11.52 -4.29 6.27
C LEU A 137 -12.09 -3.90 7.65
N ASP A 138 -11.93 -4.78 8.65
CA ASP A 138 -12.65 -4.68 9.91
C ASP A 138 -11.99 -3.80 10.96
N ASN A 139 -10.70 -3.40 10.84
CA ASN A 139 -10.11 -2.58 11.91
C ASN A 139 -9.62 -1.18 11.53
N ASN A 140 -9.23 -0.88 10.29
CA ASN A 140 -8.81 0.48 9.94
C ASN A 140 -9.11 0.91 8.49
N GLY A 141 -9.60 0.02 7.63
CA GLY A 141 -10.04 0.35 6.25
C GLY A 141 -8.96 0.83 5.27
N PHE A 142 -7.78 1.22 5.75
CA PHE A 142 -6.70 1.76 4.91
C PHE A 142 -5.67 0.66 4.64
N LEU A 143 -5.77 0.04 3.44
CA LEU A 143 -4.98 -1.11 3.02
C LEU A 143 -3.77 -0.70 2.18
N GLY A 144 -2.62 -1.34 2.43
CA GLY A 144 -1.44 -1.25 1.61
C GLY A 144 -0.17 -1.70 2.33
N ASN A 145 0.74 -2.30 1.57
CA ASN A 145 2.03 -2.79 2.04
C ASN A 145 3.21 -1.95 1.53
N SER A 146 2.96 -1.00 0.63
CA SER A 146 4.02 -0.14 0.10
C SER A 146 4.68 0.69 1.21
N PRO A 147 6.00 0.97 1.13
CA PRO A 147 6.72 1.77 2.13
C PRO A 147 6.09 3.13 2.39
N GLN A 148 5.49 3.74 1.36
CA GLN A 148 4.80 5.02 1.45
C GLN A 148 3.54 4.91 2.31
N VAL A 149 2.70 3.88 2.09
CA VAL A 149 1.50 3.60 2.88
C VAL A 149 1.86 3.25 4.31
N GLN A 150 2.88 2.43 4.54
CA GLN A 150 3.37 2.10 5.87
C GLN A 150 3.84 3.34 6.66
N LYS A 151 4.46 4.31 5.97
CA LYS A 151 4.79 5.61 6.58
C LYS A 151 3.54 6.37 7.01
N VAL A 152 2.50 6.41 6.17
CA VAL A 152 1.22 7.04 6.49
C VAL A 152 0.56 6.35 7.70
N CYS A 153 0.51 5.02 7.74
CA CYS A 153 -0.04 4.27 8.88
C CYS A 153 0.67 4.60 10.19
N ARG A 154 2.01 4.61 10.20
CA ARG A 154 2.79 5.01 11.39
C ARG A 154 2.53 6.44 11.83
N MET A 155 2.27 7.37 10.90
CA MET A 155 1.89 8.74 11.26
C MET A 155 0.49 8.76 11.91
N VAL A 156 -0.47 8.00 11.38
CA VAL A 156 -1.80 7.86 11.97
C VAL A 156 -1.73 7.35 13.41
N GLU A 157 -0.98 6.28 13.66
CA GLU A 157 -0.79 5.70 15.00
C GLU A 157 -0.26 6.72 16.01
N ARG A 158 0.65 7.61 15.59
CA ARG A 158 1.23 8.65 16.45
C ARG A 158 0.28 9.83 16.70
N ILE A 159 -0.53 10.18 15.69
CA ILE A 159 -1.41 11.35 15.73
C ILE A 159 -2.76 11.01 16.38
N ALA A 160 -3.26 9.79 16.21
CA ALA A 160 -4.57 9.39 16.69
C ALA A 160 -4.79 9.68 18.20
N PRO A 161 -3.84 9.41 19.12
CA PRO A 161 -4.04 9.68 20.53
C PRO A 161 -3.90 11.16 20.92
N THR A 162 -3.53 12.04 20.00
CA THR A 162 -3.31 13.48 20.26
C THR A 162 -4.52 14.33 19.86
N GLU A 163 -4.59 15.57 20.35
CA GLU A 163 -5.62 16.55 19.97
C GLU A 163 -5.19 17.49 18.84
N VAL A 164 -4.06 17.20 18.18
CA VAL A 164 -3.49 18.03 17.12
C VAL A 164 -4.40 18.04 15.88
N THR A 165 -4.58 19.21 15.30
CA THR A 165 -5.30 19.35 14.02
C THR A 165 -4.50 18.71 12.91
N THR A 166 -5.15 17.85 12.12
CA THR A 166 -4.49 17.08 11.08
C THR A 166 -5.04 17.43 9.70
N LEU A 167 -4.14 17.75 8.76
CA LEU A 167 -4.47 17.99 7.36
C LEU A 167 -4.08 16.79 6.49
N LEU A 168 -5.03 16.19 5.80
CA LEU A 168 -4.85 15.10 4.86
C LEU A 168 -4.79 15.66 3.43
N LEU A 169 -3.63 15.55 2.80
CA LEU A 169 -3.44 15.96 1.40
C LEU A 169 -3.33 14.74 0.49
N GLY A 170 -4.04 14.76 -0.62
CA GLY A 170 -3.97 13.68 -1.61
C GLY A 170 -5.02 13.83 -2.69
N GLU A 171 -4.75 13.26 -3.85
CA GLU A 171 -5.66 13.28 -4.99
C GLU A 171 -7.06 12.75 -4.64
N SER A 172 -8.04 13.08 -5.49
CA SER A 172 -9.40 12.54 -5.33
C SER A 172 -9.35 11.00 -5.41
N GLY A 173 -10.10 10.34 -4.54
CA GLY A 173 -10.20 8.88 -4.53
C GLY A 173 -9.02 8.12 -3.88
N THR A 174 -8.06 8.80 -3.22
CA THR A 174 -6.92 8.17 -2.55
C THR A 174 -7.23 7.56 -1.19
N GLY A 175 -8.44 7.79 -0.64
CA GLY A 175 -8.88 7.25 0.65
C GLY A 175 -8.75 8.22 1.84
N LYS A 176 -8.79 9.54 1.62
CA LYS A 176 -8.73 10.56 2.68
C LYS A 176 -9.75 10.32 3.80
N GLU A 177 -11.02 10.05 3.46
CA GLU A 177 -12.06 9.77 4.45
C GLU A 177 -11.77 8.49 5.25
N VAL A 178 -11.30 7.44 4.60
CA VAL A 178 -10.91 6.18 5.26
C VAL A 178 -9.82 6.44 6.30
N LEU A 179 -8.84 7.27 5.94
CA LEU A 179 -7.76 7.65 6.85
C LEU A 179 -8.25 8.51 8.03
N ALA A 180 -9.18 9.45 7.78
CA ALA A 180 -9.81 10.25 8.83
C ALA A 180 -10.58 9.36 9.83
N ARG A 181 -11.31 8.36 9.33
CA ARG A 181 -11.98 7.35 10.18
C ARG A 181 -10.99 6.50 10.96
N ALA A 182 -9.85 6.12 10.36
CA ALA A 182 -8.80 5.38 11.05
C ALA A 182 -8.18 6.22 12.20
N ILE A 183 -7.95 7.52 11.99
CA ILE A 183 -7.50 8.45 13.05
C ILE A 183 -8.51 8.50 14.20
N HIS A 184 -9.80 8.57 13.89
CA HIS A 184 -10.85 8.58 14.92
C HIS A 184 -10.90 7.25 15.68
N GLN A 185 -10.92 6.12 14.99
CA GLN A 185 -11.01 4.78 15.60
C GLN A 185 -9.84 4.43 16.51
N GLN A 186 -8.65 4.96 16.21
CA GLN A 186 -7.44 4.77 17.02
C GLN A 186 -7.27 5.85 18.11
N SER A 187 -8.19 6.82 18.20
CA SER A 187 -8.14 7.90 19.18
C SER A 187 -8.86 7.51 20.49
N PRO A 188 -8.61 8.25 21.59
CA PRO A 188 -9.41 8.13 22.82
C PRO A 188 -10.91 8.44 22.61
N ARG A 189 -11.26 9.06 21.48
CA ARG A 189 -12.61 9.46 21.11
C ARG A 189 -13.35 8.44 20.21
N LYS A 190 -12.83 7.21 20.05
CA LYS A 190 -13.35 6.16 19.13
C LYS A 190 -14.83 5.83 19.31
N ASP A 191 -15.33 5.91 20.56
CA ASP A 191 -16.71 5.61 20.91
C ASP A 191 -17.61 6.88 20.93
N LYS A 192 -17.09 8.02 20.47
CA LYS A 192 -17.75 9.31 20.40
C LYS A 192 -18.17 9.62 18.96
N PRO A 193 -19.00 10.65 18.71
CA PRO A 193 -19.43 10.99 17.37
C PRO A 193 -18.28 11.26 16.40
N PHE A 194 -18.36 10.72 15.19
CA PHE A 194 -17.56 11.10 14.04
C PHE A 194 -18.45 11.80 13.04
N ILE A 195 -18.32 13.11 12.94
CA ILE A 195 -19.15 13.95 12.06
C ILE A 195 -18.32 14.37 10.86
N ALA A 196 -18.73 13.94 9.66
CA ALA A 196 -18.08 14.29 8.41
C ALA A 196 -18.93 15.31 7.64
N ILE A 197 -18.27 16.33 7.09
CA ILE A 197 -18.85 17.33 6.20
C ILE A 197 -17.94 17.44 4.98
N ASN A 198 -18.54 17.31 3.79
CA ASN A 198 -17.87 17.62 2.55
C ASN A 198 -18.26 19.03 2.10
N CYS A 199 -17.29 19.96 2.15
CA CYS A 199 -17.52 21.39 1.85
C CYS A 199 -17.90 21.64 0.38
N ALA A 200 -17.44 20.78 -0.54
CA ALA A 200 -17.77 20.90 -1.96
C ALA A 200 -19.18 20.42 -2.30
N SER A 201 -19.78 19.55 -1.47
CA SER A 201 -21.11 18.96 -1.76
C SER A 201 -22.29 19.80 -1.32
N ILE A 202 -22.07 20.80 -0.47
CA ILE A 202 -23.11 21.66 0.11
C ILE A 202 -23.09 23.03 -0.57
N PRO A 203 -24.23 23.53 -1.08
CA PRO A 203 -24.29 24.88 -1.62
C PRO A 203 -23.79 25.94 -0.64
N GLU A 204 -23.05 26.93 -1.13
CA GLU A 204 -22.38 27.95 -0.32
C GLU A 204 -23.30 28.63 0.70
N ASN A 205 -24.53 28.97 0.28
CA ASN A 205 -25.54 29.62 1.11
C ASN A 205 -26.10 28.74 2.23
N LEU A 206 -25.92 27.41 2.16
CA LEU A 206 -26.37 26.46 3.18
C LEU A 206 -25.23 25.98 4.07
N LEU A 207 -23.98 26.05 3.59
CA LEU A 207 -22.82 25.49 4.29
C LEU A 207 -22.63 26.14 5.67
N GLU A 208 -22.87 27.44 5.78
CA GLU A 208 -22.80 28.15 7.07
C GLU A 208 -23.82 27.59 8.08
N SER A 209 -25.07 27.47 7.67
CA SER A 209 -26.14 26.97 8.53
C SER A 209 -25.98 25.48 8.89
N GLU A 210 -25.41 24.66 8.01
CA GLU A 210 -25.06 23.28 8.29
C GLU A 210 -23.92 23.17 9.31
N LEU A 211 -22.86 23.98 9.16
CA LEU A 211 -21.70 23.96 10.05
C LEU A 211 -22.05 24.48 11.45
N PHE A 212 -22.61 25.69 11.54
CA PHE A 212 -22.81 26.41 12.79
C PHE A 212 -24.21 26.29 13.39
N GLY A 213 -25.19 25.77 12.61
CA GLY A 213 -26.58 25.76 13.04
C GLY A 213 -27.25 27.16 12.96
N PHE A 214 -28.51 27.25 13.33
CA PHE A 214 -29.25 28.51 13.26
C PHE A 214 -30.32 28.62 14.33
N GLU A 215 -30.61 29.84 14.75
CA GLU A 215 -31.69 30.15 15.65
C GLU A 215 -33.02 30.34 14.88
N LYS A 216 -34.16 30.11 15.57
CA LYS A 216 -35.46 30.36 15.00
C LYS A 216 -35.58 31.81 14.51
N GLY A 217 -35.97 32.00 13.27
CA GLY A 217 -36.11 33.33 12.64
C GLY A 217 -34.82 33.90 12.03
N ALA A 218 -33.73 33.17 12.00
CA ALA A 218 -32.43 33.63 11.43
C ALA A 218 -32.53 33.97 9.93
N PHE A 219 -33.39 33.26 9.20
CA PHE A 219 -33.69 33.51 7.78
C PHE A 219 -35.10 33.02 7.43
N THR A 220 -35.57 33.32 6.23
CA THR A 220 -36.88 32.86 5.72
C THR A 220 -36.90 31.34 5.62
N GLY A 221 -37.73 30.67 6.43
CA GLY A 221 -37.75 29.21 6.55
C GLY A 221 -37.16 28.63 7.83
N ALA A 222 -36.48 29.44 8.66
CA ALA A 222 -35.97 29.02 9.97
C ALA A 222 -37.09 28.93 11.02
N HIS A 223 -37.94 27.91 10.92
CA HIS A 223 -39.10 27.73 11.80
C HIS A 223 -38.75 27.24 13.22
N LYS A 224 -37.60 26.59 13.40
CA LYS A 224 -37.10 26.07 14.67
C LYS A 224 -35.58 26.32 14.76
N THR A 225 -35.07 26.34 16.00
CA THR A 225 -33.61 26.31 16.24
C THR A 225 -33.04 24.95 15.83
N THR A 226 -31.91 24.94 15.16
CA THR A 226 -31.25 23.73 14.68
C THR A 226 -29.78 23.76 15.04
N GLU A 227 -29.28 22.68 15.62
CA GLU A 227 -27.86 22.51 15.96
C GLU A 227 -27.02 22.32 14.71
N GLY A 228 -25.82 22.91 14.72
CA GLY A 228 -24.84 22.73 13.64
C GLY A 228 -24.04 21.44 13.80
N LYS A 229 -23.41 21.01 12.70
CA LYS A 229 -22.57 19.81 12.69
C LYS A 229 -21.37 19.91 13.64
N ILE A 230 -20.85 21.13 13.89
CA ILE A 230 -19.79 21.36 14.87
C ILE A 230 -20.28 21.03 16.28
N GLU A 231 -21.50 21.48 16.64
CA GLU A 231 -22.12 21.16 17.94
C GLU A 231 -22.37 19.64 18.06
N CYS A 232 -22.88 19.01 16.98
CA CYS A 232 -23.10 17.55 16.93
C CYS A 232 -21.81 16.72 17.11
N ALA A 233 -20.65 17.29 16.76
CA ALA A 233 -19.36 16.64 16.89
C ALA A 233 -18.77 16.75 18.32
N ASN A 234 -19.44 17.44 19.24
CA ASN A 234 -18.92 17.70 20.58
C ASN A 234 -18.51 16.41 21.33
N GLY A 235 -17.34 16.42 21.91
CA GLY A 235 -16.70 15.26 22.56
C GLY A 235 -16.08 14.25 21.57
N GLY A 236 -16.32 14.41 20.26
CA GLY A 236 -15.91 13.48 19.21
C GLY A 236 -14.87 14.04 18.23
N THR A 237 -15.05 13.73 16.94
CA THR A 237 -14.17 14.17 15.85
C THR A 237 -14.99 14.82 14.74
N LEU A 238 -14.58 16.00 14.30
CA LEU A 238 -15.10 16.69 13.12
C LEU A 238 -14.15 16.46 11.94
N PHE A 239 -14.67 15.92 10.86
CA PHE A 239 -13.94 15.74 9.61
C PHE A 239 -14.46 16.73 8.55
N LEU A 240 -13.61 17.67 8.14
CA LEU A 240 -13.89 18.65 7.09
C LEU A 240 -13.24 18.17 5.79
N ASP A 241 -14.01 17.52 4.94
CA ASP A 241 -13.54 17.07 3.63
C ASP A 241 -13.64 18.21 2.61
N GLU A 242 -12.67 18.26 1.70
CA GLU A 242 -12.50 19.29 0.67
C GLU A 242 -12.54 20.72 1.26
N ILE A 243 -11.70 20.93 2.31
CA ILE A 243 -11.63 22.24 3.00
C ILE A 243 -11.20 23.39 2.07
N GLY A 244 -10.49 23.08 0.96
CA GLY A 244 -10.11 24.06 -0.06
C GLY A 244 -11.30 24.67 -0.78
N ASP A 245 -12.44 23.97 -0.85
CA ASP A 245 -13.67 24.47 -1.48
C ASP A 245 -14.53 25.33 -0.54
N MET A 246 -14.03 25.60 0.68
CA MET A 246 -14.77 26.45 1.63
C MET A 246 -14.78 27.91 1.19
N PRO A 247 -15.96 28.57 1.08
CA PRO A 247 -16.06 29.98 0.74
C PRO A 247 -15.22 30.88 1.64
N TYR A 248 -14.54 31.85 1.05
CA TYR A 248 -13.61 32.75 1.77
C TYR A 248 -14.21 33.40 3.03
N PRO A 249 -15.48 33.89 3.04
CA PRO A 249 -16.10 34.45 4.24
C PRO A 249 -16.24 33.44 5.39
N LEU A 250 -16.48 32.16 5.08
CA LEU A 250 -16.64 31.11 6.09
C LEU A 250 -15.30 30.68 6.69
N GLN A 251 -14.20 30.83 5.96
CA GLN A 251 -12.87 30.53 6.46
C GLN A 251 -12.54 31.34 7.73
N ALA A 252 -12.99 32.61 7.81
CA ALA A 252 -12.80 33.44 9.00
C ALA A 252 -13.58 32.89 10.22
N LYS A 253 -14.79 32.37 10.02
CA LYS A 253 -15.62 31.80 11.09
C LYS A 253 -15.04 30.47 11.58
N ILE A 254 -14.58 29.64 10.68
CA ILE A 254 -13.88 28.39 11.01
C ILE A 254 -12.59 28.68 11.77
N LEU A 255 -11.80 29.68 11.37
CA LEU A 255 -10.60 30.08 12.09
C LEU A 255 -10.90 30.46 13.53
N ARG A 256 -11.92 31.31 13.77
CA ARG A 256 -12.35 31.67 15.12
C ARG A 256 -12.74 30.42 15.94
N PHE A 257 -13.54 29.52 15.37
CA PHE A 257 -13.88 28.25 16.02
C PHE A 257 -12.63 27.41 16.37
N LEU A 258 -11.65 27.31 15.46
CA LEU A 258 -10.43 26.55 15.70
C LEU A 258 -9.57 27.13 16.85
N GLN A 259 -9.61 28.46 17.01
CA GLN A 259 -8.84 29.18 18.02
C GLN A 259 -9.53 29.19 19.39
N GLU A 260 -10.82 29.53 19.41
CA GLU A 260 -11.56 29.78 20.64
C GLU A 260 -12.35 28.55 21.16
N LYS A 261 -12.54 27.52 20.29
CA LYS A 261 -13.34 26.32 20.58
C LYS A 261 -14.77 26.66 20.98
N VAL A 262 -15.31 27.75 20.44
CA VAL A 262 -16.70 28.17 20.61
C VAL A 262 -17.37 28.36 19.24
N VAL A 263 -18.66 28.14 19.19
CA VAL A 263 -19.50 28.42 18.02
C VAL A 263 -20.66 29.30 18.38
N GLU A 264 -21.09 30.15 17.43
CA GLU A 264 -22.32 30.93 17.50
C GLU A 264 -23.23 30.48 16.36
N ARG A 265 -24.49 30.20 16.65
CA ARG A 265 -25.49 29.87 15.64
C ARG A 265 -25.82 31.10 14.78
N VAL A 266 -26.16 30.84 13.52
CA VAL A 266 -26.61 31.92 12.61
C VAL A 266 -27.85 32.61 13.19
N GLY A 267 -27.81 33.94 13.30
CA GLY A 267 -28.85 34.74 13.94
C GLY A 267 -28.86 34.74 15.46
N GLY A 268 -27.94 33.96 16.10
CA GLY A 268 -27.75 33.95 17.56
C GLY A 268 -26.55 34.82 17.98
N ARG A 269 -26.42 35.01 19.32
CA ARG A 269 -25.29 35.70 19.95
C ARG A 269 -24.72 34.89 21.12
N LYS A 270 -25.24 33.68 21.31
CA LYS A 270 -24.80 32.81 22.41
C LYS A 270 -23.60 32.01 21.94
N GLU A 271 -22.51 32.16 22.69
CA GLU A 271 -21.33 31.30 22.52
C GLU A 271 -21.59 29.94 23.13
N ILE A 272 -21.30 28.88 22.35
CA ILE A 272 -21.44 27.48 22.73
C ILE A 272 -20.05 26.85 22.68
N ALA A 273 -19.54 26.43 23.82
CA ALA A 273 -18.23 25.76 23.91
C ALA A 273 -18.33 24.35 23.31
N VAL A 274 -17.36 23.98 22.46
CA VAL A 274 -17.31 22.69 21.77
C VAL A 274 -15.90 22.10 21.91
N ASP A 275 -15.80 20.91 22.47
CA ASP A 275 -14.57 20.14 22.53
C ASP A 275 -14.55 19.09 21.44
N VAL A 276 -13.74 19.27 20.41
CA VAL A 276 -13.72 18.40 19.24
C VAL A 276 -12.32 18.27 18.64
N LYS A 277 -11.93 17.04 18.27
CA LYS A 277 -10.73 16.77 17.46
C LYS A 277 -11.05 17.10 16.00
N ILE A 278 -10.11 17.75 15.31
CA ILE A 278 -10.33 18.24 13.94
C ILE A 278 -9.40 17.53 12.98
N VAL A 279 -10.00 16.99 11.91
CA VAL A 279 -9.29 16.42 10.77
C VAL A 279 -9.81 17.12 9.52
N CYS A 280 -8.92 17.70 8.73
CA CYS A 280 -9.23 18.35 7.46
C CYS A 280 -8.67 17.53 6.28
N ALA A 281 -9.32 17.59 5.13
CA ALA A 281 -8.81 16.95 3.93
C ALA A 281 -9.04 17.83 2.70
N THR A 282 -8.13 17.77 1.72
CA THR A 282 -8.32 18.38 0.41
C THR A 282 -7.42 17.72 -0.64
N HIS A 283 -7.80 17.82 -1.89
CA HIS A 283 -6.95 17.49 -3.04
C HIS A 283 -6.26 18.73 -3.65
N GLN A 284 -6.63 19.91 -3.19
CA GLN A 284 -6.14 21.18 -3.74
C GLN A 284 -4.80 21.59 -3.12
N ASN A 285 -4.03 22.38 -3.85
CA ASN A 285 -2.80 22.99 -3.33
C ASN A 285 -3.14 24.28 -2.57
N LEU A 286 -3.33 24.15 -1.25
CA LEU A 286 -3.70 25.28 -0.39
C LEU A 286 -2.65 26.41 -0.39
N GLN A 287 -1.36 26.11 -0.58
CA GLN A 287 -0.31 27.13 -0.63
C GLN A 287 -0.50 28.05 -1.86
N ASN A 288 -0.75 27.46 -3.02
CA ASN A 288 -1.06 28.25 -4.22
C ASN A 288 -2.35 29.06 -4.05
N MET A 289 -3.36 28.51 -3.38
CA MET A 289 -4.62 29.23 -3.09
C MET A 289 -4.40 30.42 -2.14
N VAL A 290 -3.47 30.30 -1.19
CA VAL A 290 -3.08 31.41 -0.30
C VAL A 290 -2.43 32.54 -1.12
N GLU A 291 -1.52 32.19 -2.04
CA GLU A 291 -0.89 33.17 -2.96
C GLU A 291 -1.92 33.87 -3.84
N GLN A 292 -2.96 33.14 -4.29
CA GLN A 292 -4.06 33.68 -5.12
C GLN A 292 -5.14 34.40 -4.30
N LYS A 293 -5.02 34.44 -2.95
CA LYS A 293 -5.99 35.01 -2.01
C LYS A 293 -7.38 34.32 -2.03
N GLU A 294 -7.42 33.07 -2.43
CA GLU A 294 -8.61 32.20 -2.39
C GLU A 294 -8.73 31.45 -1.07
N PHE A 295 -7.60 31.28 -0.39
CA PHE A 295 -7.54 30.68 0.96
C PHE A 295 -6.77 31.59 1.92
N ARG A 296 -7.23 31.67 3.18
CA ARG A 296 -6.58 32.51 4.18
C ARG A 296 -5.31 31.85 4.72
N GLU A 297 -4.24 32.62 4.79
CA GLU A 297 -2.95 32.16 5.31
C GLU A 297 -3.03 31.77 6.79
N ASP A 298 -3.74 32.53 7.61
CA ASP A 298 -3.93 32.24 9.03
C ASP A 298 -4.68 30.93 9.29
N LEU A 299 -5.69 30.63 8.49
CA LEU A 299 -6.41 29.36 8.52
C LEU A 299 -5.51 28.20 8.07
N PHE A 300 -4.73 28.41 6.99
CA PHE A 300 -3.82 27.37 6.50
C PHE A 300 -2.85 26.91 7.61
N TYR A 301 -2.19 27.83 8.31
CA TYR A 301 -1.28 27.45 9.40
C TYR A 301 -2.01 26.78 10.57
N ARG A 302 -3.26 27.14 10.83
CA ARG A 302 -4.04 26.56 11.92
C ARG A 302 -4.51 25.13 11.63
N ILE A 303 -4.84 24.79 10.37
CA ILE A 303 -5.27 23.44 9.99
C ILE A 303 -4.10 22.52 9.65
N SER A 304 -2.93 23.05 9.32
CA SER A 304 -1.73 22.31 8.91
C SER A 304 -0.73 22.05 10.03
N GLU A 305 -1.19 21.96 11.29
CA GLU A 305 -0.31 21.64 12.43
C GLU A 305 0.46 20.34 12.18
N ILE A 306 -0.22 19.30 11.68
CA ILE A 306 0.41 18.10 11.11
C ILE A 306 -0.23 17.80 9.77
N THR A 307 0.62 17.62 8.75
CA THR A 307 0.17 17.27 7.40
C THR A 307 0.57 15.85 7.03
N ILE A 308 -0.40 15.05 6.56
CA ILE A 308 -0.20 13.72 6.02
C ILE A 308 -0.45 13.76 4.52
N ASN A 309 0.60 13.48 3.73
CA ASN A 309 0.49 13.33 2.29
C ASN A 309 0.15 11.88 1.95
N ILE A 310 -1.00 11.66 1.33
CA ILE A 310 -1.46 10.33 0.91
C ILE A 310 -0.99 10.11 -0.53
N PRO A 311 -0.16 9.10 -0.79
CA PRO A 311 0.35 8.84 -2.13
C PRO A 311 -0.79 8.42 -3.06
N PRO A 312 -0.77 8.83 -4.34
CA PRO A 312 -1.71 8.32 -5.34
C PRO A 312 -1.44 6.83 -5.61
N LEU A 313 -2.46 6.12 -6.12
CA LEU A 313 -2.42 4.66 -6.26
C LEU A 313 -1.26 4.19 -7.18
N ARG A 314 -0.93 4.95 -8.23
CA ARG A 314 0.20 4.67 -9.14
C ARG A 314 1.58 4.64 -8.45
N ASP A 315 1.72 5.30 -7.29
CA ASP A 315 2.98 5.37 -6.53
C ASP A 315 3.02 4.33 -5.39
N ARG A 316 2.00 3.44 -5.30
CA ARG A 316 1.90 2.40 -4.27
C ARG A 316 2.33 1.00 -4.74
N GLY A 317 2.87 0.88 -5.96
CA GLY A 317 3.40 -0.38 -6.49
C GLY A 317 2.37 -1.51 -6.47
N GLU A 318 2.69 -2.60 -5.77
CA GLU A 318 1.85 -3.82 -5.72
C GLU A 318 0.54 -3.66 -4.92
N ASP A 319 0.34 -2.55 -4.21
CA ASP A 319 -0.91 -2.31 -3.45
C ASP A 319 -2.15 -2.29 -4.37
N VAL A 320 -1.98 -2.01 -5.66
CA VAL A 320 -3.08 -2.05 -6.64
C VAL A 320 -3.71 -3.44 -6.70
N VAL A 321 -2.88 -4.48 -6.84
CA VAL A 321 -3.35 -5.87 -6.92
C VAL A 321 -3.92 -6.34 -5.58
N LEU A 322 -3.29 -5.95 -4.48
CA LEU A 322 -3.76 -6.23 -3.11
C LEU A 322 -5.18 -5.65 -2.90
N LEU A 323 -5.38 -4.39 -3.23
CA LEU A 323 -6.68 -3.71 -3.11
C LEU A 323 -7.73 -4.32 -4.04
N ALA A 324 -7.36 -4.64 -5.30
CA ALA A 324 -8.25 -5.30 -6.25
C ALA A 324 -8.76 -6.65 -5.71
N ARG A 325 -7.88 -7.47 -5.14
CA ARG A 325 -8.25 -8.76 -4.52
C ARG A 325 -9.15 -8.57 -3.30
N ALA A 326 -8.89 -7.59 -2.45
CA ALA A 326 -9.73 -7.28 -1.31
C ALA A 326 -11.14 -6.84 -1.75
N PHE A 327 -11.26 -6.00 -2.79
CA PHE A 327 -12.54 -5.62 -3.36
C PHE A 327 -13.27 -6.80 -4.00
N LEU A 328 -12.56 -7.66 -4.74
CA LEU A 328 -13.14 -8.88 -5.32
C LEU A 328 -13.78 -9.76 -4.24
N GLN A 329 -13.07 -10.02 -3.14
CA GLN A 329 -13.59 -10.82 -2.03
C GLN A 329 -14.82 -10.19 -1.38
N ASN A 330 -14.81 -8.87 -1.18
CA ASN A 330 -15.94 -8.14 -0.62
C ASN A 330 -17.16 -8.22 -1.53
N TYR A 331 -16.99 -7.98 -2.84
CA TYR A 331 -18.10 -8.04 -3.81
C TYR A 331 -18.59 -9.47 -4.04
N ASN A 332 -17.72 -10.48 -4.01
CA ASN A 332 -18.14 -11.88 -4.01
C ASN A 332 -19.11 -12.18 -2.86
N LYS A 333 -18.80 -11.73 -1.64
CA LYS A 333 -19.67 -11.90 -0.48
C LYS A 333 -21.00 -11.14 -0.64
N GLN A 334 -20.94 -9.87 -1.06
CA GLN A 334 -22.13 -9.02 -1.18
C GLN A 334 -23.08 -9.47 -2.28
N MET A 335 -22.54 -9.97 -3.41
CA MET A 335 -23.31 -10.34 -4.61
C MET A 335 -23.54 -11.84 -4.73
N GLN A 336 -23.08 -12.64 -3.75
CA GLN A 336 -23.15 -14.10 -3.76
C GLN A 336 -22.55 -14.71 -5.04
N ARG A 337 -21.47 -14.09 -5.54
CA ARG A 337 -20.69 -14.58 -6.69
C ARG A 337 -19.53 -15.44 -6.17
N ASN A 338 -19.01 -16.31 -7.03
CA ASN A 338 -17.89 -17.20 -6.71
C ASN A 338 -16.81 -17.08 -7.78
N ILE A 339 -16.19 -15.89 -7.86
CA ILE A 339 -15.09 -15.59 -8.76
C ILE A 339 -13.80 -15.82 -7.95
N ASN A 340 -12.91 -16.68 -8.44
CA ASN A 340 -11.77 -17.13 -7.67
C ASN A 340 -10.64 -16.10 -7.64
N ASN A 341 -10.28 -15.51 -8.81
CA ASN A 341 -9.11 -14.65 -8.95
C ASN A 341 -9.17 -13.79 -10.22
N PHE A 342 -8.18 -12.94 -10.40
CA PHE A 342 -7.85 -12.27 -11.65
C PHE A 342 -6.96 -13.19 -12.51
N SER A 343 -7.10 -13.12 -13.82
CA SER A 343 -6.17 -13.74 -14.77
C SER A 343 -4.85 -12.97 -14.85
N ASP A 344 -3.80 -13.55 -15.41
CA ASP A 344 -2.47 -12.92 -15.49
C ASP A 344 -2.48 -11.63 -16.35
N ASP A 345 -3.28 -11.60 -17.41
CA ASP A 345 -3.51 -10.41 -18.23
C ASP A 345 -4.22 -9.30 -17.43
N ALA A 346 -5.19 -9.65 -16.59
CA ALA A 346 -5.87 -8.70 -15.72
C ALA A 346 -4.90 -8.12 -14.65
N ILE A 347 -4.05 -8.96 -14.04
CA ILE A 347 -3.04 -8.51 -13.08
C ILE A 347 -2.05 -7.55 -13.74
N THR A 348 -1.62 -7.87 -14.96
CA THR A 348 -0.73 -7.01 -15.76
C THR A 348 -1.40 -5.67 -16.10
N ALA A 349 -2.66 -5.70 -16.52
CA ALA A 349 -3.43 -4.50 -16.83
C ALA A 349 -3.65 -3.62 -15.57
N LEU A 350 -3.98 -4.24 -14.42
CA LEU A 350 -4.11 -3.56 -13.14
C LEU A 350 -2.83 -2.83 -12.74
N SER A 351 -1.68 -3.50 -12.89
CA SER A 351 -0.36 -2.96 -12.49
C SER A 351 0.13 -1.84 -13.41
N ASN A 352 -0.21 -1.87 -14.69
CA ASN A 352 0.25 -0.91 -15.68
C ASN A 352 -0.64 0.34 -15.80
N HIS A 353 -1.88 0.27 -15.31
CA HIS A 353 -2.81 1.39 -15.39
C HIS A 353 -2.42 2.53 -14.43
N ARG A 354 -2.59 3.78 -14.85
CA ARG A 354 -2.20 4.98 -14.09
C ARG A 354 -3.15 5.36 -12.96
N TRP A 355 -4.35 4.85 -12.96
CA TRP A 355 -5.39 5.09 -11.95
C TRP A 355 -5.63 6.57 -11.66
N PRO A 356 -6.04 7.41 -12.63
CA PRO A 356 -6.33 8.82 -12.38
C PRO A 356 -7.42 9.06 -11.33
N GLY A 357 -8.39 8.16 -11.20
CA GLY A 357 -9.41 8.17 -10.13
C GLY A 357 -9.02 7.36 -8.89
N ASN A 358 -7.75 6.92 -8.79
CA ASN A 358 -7.18 6.23 -7.64
C ASN A 358 -8.02 5.01 -7.18
N ILE A 359 -8.19 4.82 -5.87
CA ILE A 359 -8.92 3.67 -5.28
C ILE A 359 -10.40 3.69 -5.67
N ARG A 360 -11.01 4.88 -5.84
CA ARG A 360 -12.42 4.98 -6.27
C ARG A 360 -12.63 4.41 -7.67
N GLU A 361 -11.72 4.68 -8.59
CA GLU A 361 -11.75 4.10 -9.94
C GLU A 361 -11.51 2.59 -9.91
N LEU A 362 -10.48 2.13 -9.19
CA LEU A 362 -10.20 0.70 -9.00
C LEU A 362 -11.40 -0.04 -8.44
N GLN A 363 -12.02 0.49 -7.40
CA GLN A 363 -13.20 -0.08 -6.77
C GLN A 363 -14.38 -0.23 -7.75
N ASN A 364 -14.63 0.82 -8.56
CA ASN A 364 -15.70 0.79 -9.56
C ASN A 364 -15.40 -0.22 -10.69
N LYS A 365 -14.16 -0.29 -11.15
CA LYS A 365 -13.72 -1.24 -12.18
C LYS A 365 -13.87 -2.69 -11.71
N VAL A 366 -13.39 -3.00 -10.50
CA VAL A 366 -13.53 -4.35 -9.92
C VAL A 366 -15.00 -4.69 -9.68
N LYS A 367 -15.81 -3.75 -9.18
CA LYS A 367 -17.26 -3.95 -9.00
C LYS A 367 -17.95 -4.29 -10.33
N SER A 368 -17.66 -3.53 -11.37
CA SER A 368 -18.21 -3.76 -12.71
C SER A 368 -17.79 -5.13 -13.25
N ALA A 369 -16.50 -5.47 -13.11
CA ALA A 369 -15.98 -6.77 -13.55
C ALA A 369 -16.64 -7.93 -12.81
N VAL A 370 -16.88 -7.85 -11.51
CA VAL A 370 -17.59 -8.88 -10.73
C VAL A 370 -19.02 -9.07 -11.23
N ILE A 371 -19.71 -7.99 -11.65
CA ILE A 371 -21.09 -8.06 -12.17
C ILE A 371 -21.09 -8.70 -13.55
N MET A 372 -20.15 -8.33 -14.43
CA MET A 372 -20.14 -8.70 -15.84
C MET A 372 -19.40 -10.00 -16.16
N ALA A 373 -18.53 -10.48 -15.27
CA ALA A 373 -17.76 -11.71 -15.52
C ALA A 373 -18.67 -12.94 -15.66
N ASP A 374 -18.52 -13.64 -16.77
CA ASP A 374 -19.19 -14.91 -17.05
C ASP A 374 -18.41 -16.11 -16.50
N ASN A 375 -17.12 -15.94 -16.26
CA ASN A 375 -16.18 -16.98 -15.82
C ASN A 375 -15.85 -16.87 -14.32
N LYS A 376 -15.14 -17.90 -13.81
CA LYS A 376 -14.62 -17.90 -12.44
C LYS A 376 -13.34 -17.06 -12.25
N GLN A 377 -12.87 -16.40 -13.30
CA GLN A 377 -11.72 -15.49 -13.28
C GLN A 377 -12.08 -14.20 -14.00
N ILE A 378 -11.64 -13.07 -13.48
CA ILE A 378 -11.76 -11.75 -14.10
C ILE A 378 -10.61 -11.54 -15.08
N THR A 379 -10.93 -11.22 -16.33
CA THR A 379 -9.97 -10.88 -17.39
C THR A 379 -9.73 -9.37 -17.47
N ALA A 380 -8.74 -8.94 -18.26
CA ALA A 380 -8.51 -7.52 -18.53
C ALA A 380 -9.69 -6.87 -19.27
N ASP A 381 -10.38 -7.62 -20.12
CA ASP A 381 -11.58 -7.17 -20.82
C ASP A 381 -12.74 -6.92 -19.84
N ASP A 382 -12.94 -7.80 -18.86
CA ASP A 382 -13.96 -7.60 -17.80
C ASP A 382 -13.71 -6.33 -16.99
N LEU A 383 -12.44 -5.97 -16.78
CA LEU A 383 -12.03 -4.72 -16.14
C LEU A 383 -12.17 -3.51 -17.07
N ALA A 384 -12.40 -3.72 -18.36
CA ALA A 384 -12.33 -2.68 -19.39
C ALA A 384 -11.05 -1.84 -19.28
N LEU A 385 -9.92 -2.52 -19.04
CA LEU A 385 -8.59 -1.93 -19.04
C LEU A 385 -7.87 -2.30 -20.33
N PRO A 386 -7.14 -1.35 -20.96
CA PRO A 386 -6.33 -1.68 -22.11
C PRO A 386 -5.25 -2.67 -21.67
N ILE A 387 -5.18 -3.82 -22.34
CA ILE A 387 -4.02 -4.69 -22.28
C ILE A 387 -2.91 -3.86 -22.93
N GLY A 388 -1.92 -3.43 -22.15
CA GLY A 388 -0.87 -2.54 -22.64
C GLY A 388 -0.30 -3.09 -23.93
N ASP A 389 -0.21 -2.23 -24.97
CA ASP A 389 0.41 -2.60 -26.24
C ASP A 389 1.74 -3.27 -25.93
N GLU A 390 1.94 -4.51 -26.39
CA GLU A 390 3.21 -5.25 -26.27
C GLU A 390 4.39 -4.41 -26.79
N GLU A 391 4.15 -3.51 -27.72
CA GLU A 391 5.12 -2.52 -28.20
C GLU A 391 5.53 -1.50 -27.13
N GLN A 392 4.60 -1.00 -26.28
CA GLN A 392 4.95 -0.06 -25.20
C GLN A 392 5.74 -0.76 -24.08
N VAL A 393 5.42 -2.01 -23.75
CA VAL A 393 6.17 -2.80 -22.76
C VAL A 393 7.56 -3.15 -23.29
N LYS A 394 7.68 -3.54 -24.58
CA LYS A 394 8.99 -3.77 -25.23
C LYS A 394 9.83 -2.49 -25.31
N LEU A 395 9.20 -1.32 -25.54
CA LEU A 395 9.86 -0.02 -25.50
C LEU A 395 10.34 0.35 -24.09
N ALA A 396 9.52 0.08 -23.05
CA ALA A 396 9.88 0.33 -21.65
C ALA A 396 11.01 -0.58 -21.14
N LEU A 397 11.17 -1.78 -21.67
CA LEU A 397 12.25 -2.70 -21.36
C LEU A 397 13.51 -2.49 -22.21
N ASN A 398 13.42 -1.69 -23.27
CA ASN A 398 14.56 -1.38 -24.12
C ASN A 398 15.49 -0.38 -23.42
N LEU A 399 16.65 -0.84 -22.95
CA LEU A 399 17.65 -0.03 -22.25
C LEU A 399 18.01 1.28 -22.97
N ARG A 400 17.98 1.29 -24.29
CA ARG A 400 18.24 2.49 -25.08
C ARG A 400 17.15 3.53 -24.85
N HIS A 401 15.86 3.16 -24.90
CA HIS A 401 14.75 4.08 -24.65
C HIS A 401 14.68 4.54 -23.21
N VAL A 402 14.91 3.64 -22.23
CA VAL A 402 14.99 4.00 -20.80
C VAL A 402 16.11 5.00 -20.56
N ARG A 403 17.28 4.78 -21.15
CA ARG A 403 18.41 5.70 -21.05
C ARG A 403 18.12 7.05 -21.69
N GLU A 404 17.53 7.08 -22.90
CA GLU A 404 17.15 8.30 -23.61
C GLU A 404 16.11 9.12 -22.82
N ALA A 405 15.13 8.45 -22.20
CA ALA A 405 14.13 9.11 -21.33
C ALA A 405 14.78 9.72 -20.08
N ALA A 406 15.67 8.99 -19.41
CA ALA A 406 16.38 9.44 -18.21
C ALA A 406 17.32 10.61 -18.54
N GLU A 407 18.07 10.54 -19.63
CA GLU A 407 18.95 11.62 -20.10
C GLU A 407 18.14 12.89 -20.41
N LYS A 408 17.01 12.76 -21.12
CA LYS A 408 16.14 13.87 -21.46
C LYS A 408 15.54 14.56 -20.22
N GLN A 409 15.10 13.74 -19.25
CA GLN A 409 14.58 14.26 -17.98
C GLN A 409 15.64 15.01 -17.17
N ALA A 410 16.85 14.46 -17.08
CA ALA A 410 17.97 15.09 -16.38
C ALA A 410 18.36 16.45 -17.03
N ILE A 411 18.42 16.49 -18.35
CA ILE A 411 18.75 17.71 -19.10
C ILE A 411 17.69 18.80 -18.85
N ASN A 412 16.40 18.49 -18.98
CA ASN A 412 15.31 19.44 -18.73
C ASN A 412 15.34 19.99 -17.31
N LYS A 413 15.59 19.11 -16.32
CA LYS A 413 15.69 19.52 -14.90
C LYS A 413 16.90 20.43 -14.66
N ALA A 414 18.03 20.15 -15.26
CA ALA A 414 19.24 20.96 -15.14
C ALA A 414 19.09 22.33 -15.86
N LEU A 415 18.44 22.37 -17.03
CA LEU A 415 18.11 23.62 -17.74
C LEU A 415 17.18 24.52 -16.91
N ALA A 416 16.15 23.94 -16.31
CA ALA A 416 15.22 24.67 -15.42
C ALA A 416 15.94 25.26 -14.19
N LEU A 417 16.83 24.49 -13.55
CA LEU A 417 17.59 24.93 -12.37
C LEU A 417 18.64 26.02 -12.70
N SER A 418 19.12 26.05 -13.93
CA SER A 418 20.13 27.02 -14.39
C SER A 418 19.57 28.18 -15.19
N ASN A 419 18.24 28.34 -15.26
CA ASN A 419 17.56 29.34 -16.06
C ASN A 419 18.07 29.41 -17.51
N GLY A 420 18.28 28.26 -18.14
CA GLY A 420 18.77 28.16 -19.53
C GLY A 420 20.29 28.38 -19.71
N ASN A 421 21.06 28.64 -18.65
CA ASN A 421 22.51 28.88 -18.77
C ASN A 421 23.27 27.61 -19.08
N ILE A 422 23.73 27.47 -20.33
CA ILE A 422 24.42 26.27 -20.85
C ILE A 422 25.67 25.90 -20.04
N SER A 423 26.43 26.88 -19.57
CA SER A 423 27.64 26.64 -18.79
C SER A 423 27.35 25.99 -17.44
N ASN A 424 26.35 26.51 -16.75
CA ASN A 424 25.91 25.99 -15.46
C ASN A 424 25.20 24.64 -15.62
N THR A 425 24.38 24.49 -16.67
CA THR A 425 23.71 23.23 -17.01
C THR A 425 24.72 22.10 -17.24
N ALA A 426 25.78 22.36 -18.03
CA ALA A 426 26.84 21.38 -18.29
C ALA A 426 27.56 20.99 -17.01
N GLY A 427 27.82 21.96 -16.12
CA GLY A 427 28.41 21.71 -14.80
C GLY A 427 27.50 20.83 -13.89
N LEU A 428 26.20 21.12 -13.84
CA LEU A 428 25.22 20.33 -13.07
C LEU A 428 25.09 18.90 -13.56
N LEU A 429 25.20 18.68 -14.88
CA LEU A 429 25.12 17.36 -15.51
C LEU A 429 26.45 16.60 -15.51
N GLY A 430 27.57 17.22 -15.09
CA GLY A 430 28.89 16.61 -15.13
C GLY A 430 29.41 16.33 -16.54
N VAL A 431 28.97 17.10 -17.55
CA VAL A 431 29.36 16.95 -18.96
C VAL A 431 30.05 18.22 -19.50
N THR A 432 30.74 18.09 -20.62
CA THR A 432 31.33 19.26 -21.30
C THR A 432 30.25 20.03 -22.09
N ARG A 433 30.46 21.33 -22.32
CA ARG A 433 29.57 22.16 -23.15
C ARG A 433 29.33 21.56 -24.55
N PRO A 434 30.35 21.12 -25.29
CA PRO A 434 30.14 20.47 -26.59
C PRO A 434 29.25 19.22 -26.50
N THR A 435 29.46 18.41 -25.45
CA THR A 435 28.65 17.22 -25.19
C THR A 435 27.16 17.60 -24.90
N LEU A 436 26.95 18.67 -24.13
CA LEU A 436 25.58 19.15 -23.85
C LEU A 436 24.90 19.65 -25.14
N TYR A 437 25.56 20.39 -26.00
CA TYR A 437 25.02 20.81 -27.30
C TYR A 437 24.63 19.61 -28.17
N SER A 438 25.49 18.59 -28.25
CA SER A 438 25.21 17.35 -28.99
C SER A 438 23.98 16.62 -28.42
N LEU A 439 23.78 16.63 -27.10
CA LEU A 439 22.61 16.03 -26.45
C LEU A 439 21.33 16.84 -26.69
N LEU A 440 21.42 18.18 -26.67
CA LEU A 440 20.29 19.06 -26.98
C LEU A 440 19.82 18.86 -28.41
N ASP A 441 20.74 18.82 -29.37
CA ASP A 441 20.43 18.55 -30.79
C ASP A 441 19.83 17.14 -30.96
N LYS A 442 20.42 16.14 -30.33
CA LYS A 442 19.93 14.75 -30.37
C LYS A 442 18.49 14.62 -29.88
N TYR A 443 18.12 15.38 -28.85
CA TYR A 443 16.79 15.29 -28.22
C TYR A 443 15.82 16.37 -28.67
N GLY A 444 16.21 17.27 -29.59
CA GLY A 444 15.39 18.34 -30.13
C GLY A 444 14.95 19.36 -29.05
N LEU A 445 15.77 19.52 -27.99
CA LEU A 445 15.52 20.48 -26.92
C LEU A 445 16.08 21.84 -27.32
N LYS A 446 15.19 22.85 -27.47
CA LYS A 446 15.59 24.21 -27.74
C LYS A 446 15.92 24.92 -26.42
N THR A 447 17.06 25.62 -26.40
CA THR A 447 17.34 26.65 -25.40
C THR A 447 16.81 27.95 -25.98
N ASP A 448 15.78 28.54 -25.39
CA ASP A 448 15.37 29.93 -25.69
C ASP A 448 16.41 30.93 -25.21
#